data_752fb5cc1400eb64eb2e28b48dbc1278
#
_entry.id   752fb5cc1400eb64eb2e28b48dbc1278
#
_cell.length_a   1.000
_cell.length_b   1.000
_cell.length_c   1.000
_cell.angle_alpha   90.00
_cell.angle_beta   90.00
_cell.angle_gamma   90.00
#
_symmetry.space_group_name_H-M   'P 1'
#
loop_
_entity.id
_entity.type
_entity.pdbx_description
1 polymer ?
#
loop_
_entity_poly.entity_id
_entity_poly.type
_entity_poly.pdbx_seq_one_letter_code
_entity_poly.pdbx_strand_id
1 'polypeptide(L)'
;MRLFHLSVRPLPDLFVRPRVPKRDFAMEGEECRTPRFCMAESVLGCVRALGYSDPGCIGMKFRIYEPADPVRLFSLGFVSRPNRLEVPDASVTGEIWITAPFWLRETGLAEITGYSDGTGRLENRYFIKNDPMFVDDFRIDVRGELI
;
A
#
# COMPACT_ATOMS: atom_id res chain seq x y z
N MET A 1 -6.71 9.61 9.24
CA MET A 1 -6.29 8.38 8.54
C MET A 1 -5.24 8.72 7.51
N ARG A 2 -4.14 7.99 7.49
CA ARG A 2 -3.12 8.10 6.45
C ARG A 2 -3.39 7.09 5.34
N LEU A 3 -3.04 7.45 4.13
CA LEU A 3 -3.16 6.60 2.96
C LEU A 3 -1.81 6.50 2.26
N PHE A 4 -1.44 5.28 1.86
CA PHE A 4 -0.13 4.99 1.29
C PHE A 4 -0.25 4.32 -0.07
N HIS A 5 0.69 4.65 -0.93
CA HIS A 5 0.96 3.94 -2.17
C HIS A 5 2.46 3.66 -2.27
N LEU A 6 2.82 2.44 -2.66
CA LEU A 6 4.22 2.04 -2.81
C LEU A 6 4.56 1.84 -4.28
N SER A 7 5.76 2.23 -4.64
CA SER A 7 6.32 1.94 -5.96
C SER A 7 7.80 1.59 -5.85
N VAL A 8 8.23 0.52 -6.53
CA VAL A 8 9.64 0.15 -6.62
C VAL A 8 10.42 1.19 -7.42
N ARG A 9 9.78 1.76 -8.44
CA ARG A 9 10.35 2.82 -9.27
C ARG A 9 9.68 4.16 -8.94
N PRO A 10 10.40 5.29 -9.15
CA PRO A 10 9.75 6.59 -9.05
C PRO A 10 8.55 6.66 -9.98
N LEU A 11 7.44 7.23 -9.49
CA LEU A 11 6.30 7.49 -10.35
C LEU A 11 6.67 8.57 -11.37
N PRO A 12 6.31 8.38 -12.66
CA PRO A 12 6.64 9.35 -13.71
C PRO A 12 5.88 10.66 -13.56
N ASP A 13 4.72 10.63 -12.90
CA ASP A 13 3.88 11.79 -12.63
C ASP A 13 3.26 11.67 -11.24
N LEU A 14 3.31 12.76 -10.48
CA LEU A 14 2.68 12.84 -9.15
C LEU A 14 1.21 13.23 -9.22
N PHE A 15 0.73 13.74 -10.34
CA PHE A 15 -0.70 13.89 -10.59
C PHE A 15 -1.24 12.59 -11.17
N VAL A 16 -2.03 11.89 -10.40
CA VAL A 16 -2.54 10.55 -10.76
C VAL A 16 -4.02 10.58 -11.05
N ARG A 17 -4.44 9.71 -11.96
CA ARG A 17 -5.83 9.58 -12.38
C ARG A 17 -6.35 8.19 -12.08
N PRO A 18 -7.60 8.07 -11.64
CA PRO A 18 -8.24 6.78 -11.48
C PRO A 18 -8.25 6.00 -12.80
N ARG A 19 -8.02 4.70 -12.70
CA ARG A 19 -8.05 3.77 -13.83
C ARG A 19 -8.82 2.52 -13.46
N VAL A 20 -9.48 1.94 -14.44
CA VAL A 20 -10.04 0.59 -14.30
C VAL A 20 -8.86 -0.40 -14.34
N PRO A 21 -8.74 -1.32 -13.37
CA PRO A 21 -7.71 -2.33 -13.38
C PRO A 21 -7.80 -3.20 -14.63
N LYS A 22 -6.65 -3.56 -15.18
CA LYS A 22 -6.59 -4.57 -16.24
C LYS A 22 -6.88 -5.94 -15.64
N ARG A 23 -7.76 -6.72 -16.28
CA ARG A 23 -8.14 -8.05 -15.78
C ARG A 23 -6.98 -8.99 -15.57
N ASP A 24 -5.94 -8.93 -16.42
CA ASP A 24 -4.76 -9.78 -16.32
C ASP A 24 -3.92 -9.52 -15.07
N PHE A 25 -4.08 -8.36 -14.43
CA PHE A 25 -3.37 -7.96 -13.22
C PHE A 25 -4.28 -7.87 -11.99
N ALA A 26 -5.57 -8.08 -12.17
CA ALA A 26 -6.52 -8.08 -11.06
C ALA A 26 -6.57 -9.45 -10.39
N MET A 27 -6.84 -9.45 -9.07
CA MET A 27 -7.14 -10.65 -8.33
C MET A 27 -8.41 -11.32 -8.86
N GLU A 28 -8.47 -12.65 -8.80
CA GLU A 28 -9.69 -13.38 -9.12
C GLU A 28 -10.85 -12.89 -8.23
N GLY A 29 -11.98 -12.55 -8.86
CA GLY A 29 -13.15 -12.00 -8.17
C GLY A 29 -13.09 -10.51 -7.87
N GLU A 30 -12.03 -9.83 -8.24
CA GLU A 30 -11.92 -8.38 -8.10
C GLU A 30 -12.84 -7.63 -9.08
N GLU A 31 -13.52 -6.60 -8.59
CA GLU A 31 -14.32 -5.71 -9.40
C GLU A 31 -13.43 -4.91 -10.38
N CYS A 32 -13.75 -4.92 -11.67
CA CYS A 32 -12.95 -4.31 -12.73
C CYS A 32 -13.73 -3.27 -13.54
N ARG A 33 -14.72 -2.61 -12.95
CA ARG A 33 -15.56 -1.60 -13.63
C ARG A 33 -15.35 -0.18 -13.11
N THR A 34 -15.07 -0.04 -11.83
CA THR A 34 -14.92 1.27 -11.18
C THR A 34 -13.51 1.81 -11.40
N PRO A 35 -13.35 2.96 -12.06
CA PRO A 35 -12.07 3.64 -12.13
C PRO A 35 -11.61 4.04 -10.72
N ARG A 36 -10.36 3.70 -10.38
CA ARG A 36 -9.80 3.97 -9.08
C ARG A 36 -8.28 4.05 -9.10
N PHE A 37 -7.75 4.70 -8.10
CA PHE A 37 -6.36 4.60 -7.71
C PHE A 37 -6.30 3.90 -6.35
N CYS A 38 -5.62 2.77 -6.28
CA CYS A 38 -5.58 1.96 -5.06
C CYS A 38 -4.48 2.46 -4.12
N MET A 39 -4.88 2.66 -2.88
CA MET A 39 -4.00 2.96 -1.76
C MET A 39 -4.30 1.98 -0.62
N ALA A 40 -3.55 2.05 0.46
CA ALA A 40 -3.83 1.28 1.66
C ALA A 40 -3.61 2.14 2.90
N GLU A 41 -4.22 1.73 4.02
CA GLU A 41 -4.12 2.44 5.30
C GLU A 41 -2.78 2.24 6.00
N SER A 42 -1.98 1.28 5.53
CA SER A 42 -0.64 1.00 6.05
C SER A 42 0.32 0.63 4.93
N VAL A 43 1.59 0.84 5.18
CA VAL A 43 2.66 0.40 4.27
C VAL A 43 2.65 -1.13 4.13
N LEU A 44 2.38 -1.86 5.21
CA LEU A 44 2.24 -3.31 5.16
C LEU A 44 1.08 -3.76 4.26
N GLY A 45 -0.06 -3.08 4.33
CA GLY A 45 -1.20 -3.36 3.47
C GLY A 45 -0.84 -3.21 1.99
N CYS A 46 -0.08 -2.19 1.65
CA CYS A 46 0.46 -2.02 0.30
C CYS A 46 1.35 -3.20 -0.14
N VAL A 47 2.25 -3.64 0.73
CA VAL A 47 3.15 -4.78 0.43
C VAL A 47 2.36 -6.06 0.23
N ARG A 48 1.37 -6.31 1.05
CA ARG A 48 0.46 -7.46 0.90
C ARG A 48 -0.31 -7.41 -0.41
N ALA A 49 -0.83 -6.24 -0.76
CA ALA A 49 -1.56 -6.04 -2.02
C ALA A 49 -0.67 -6.26 -3.25
N LEU A 50 0.61 -5.92 -3.17
CA LEU A 50 1.58 -6.16 -4.25
C LEU A 50 2.08 -7.61 -4.32
N GLY A 51 1.71 -8.47 -3.36
CA GLY A 51 2.08 -9.88 -3.34
C GLY A 51 3.54 -10.15 -2.99
N TYR A 52 4.23 -9.22 -2.36
CA TYR A 52 5.62 -9.39 -1.94
C TYR A 52 5.70 -10.13 -0.60
N SER A 53 5.31 -11.41 -0.62
CA SER A 53 5.08 -12.21 0.57
C SER A 53 6.06 -13.35 0.79
N ASP A 54 7.15 -13.40 0.09
CA ASP A 54 8.12 -14.48 0.22
C ASP A 54 9.52 -13.98 0.62
N PRO A 55 10.41 -14.87 1.11
CA PRO A 55 11.76 -14.50 1.53
C PRO A 55 12.61 -13.86 0.43
N GLY A 56 12.29 -14.14 -0.84
CA GLY A 56 12.97 -13.54 -1.98
C GLY A 56 12.75 -12.03 -2.09
N CYS A 57 11.76 -11.50 -1.38
CA CYS A 57 11.48 -10.06 -1.35
C CYS A 57 12.31 -9.29 -0.33
N ILE A 58 13.06 -9.96 0.53
CA ILE A 58 13.96 -9.29 1.50
C ILE A 58 15.00 -8.47 0.74
N GLY A 59 15.15 -7.22 1.15
CA GLY A 59 16.02 -6.24 0.50
C GLY A 59 15.35 -5.38 -0.57
N MET A 60 14.09 -5.67 -0.94
CA MET A 60 13.34 -4.80 -1.84
C MET A 60 13.09 -3.45 -1.20
N LYS A 61 13.26 -2.41 -2.00
CA LYS A 61 13.08 -1.01 -1.58
C LYS A 61 11.94 -0.39 -2.37
N PHE A 62 11.16 0.44 -1.69
CA PHE A 62 10.00 1.12 -2.24
C PHE A 62 10.04 2.60 -1.91
N ARG A 63 9.53 3.40 -2.82
CA ARG A 63 9.15 4.78 -2.52
C ARG A 63 7.75 4.79 -1.95
N ILE A 64 7.56 5.58 -0.90
CA ILE A 64 6.28 5.77 -0.23
C ILE A 64 5.67 7.07 -0.71
N TYR A 65 4.43 7.00 -1.15
CA TYR A 65 3.64 8.15 -1.56
C TYR A 65 2.40 8.28 -0.70
N GLU A 66 2.01 9.50 -0.44
CA GLU A 66 0.75 9.84 0.24
C GLU A 66 0.04 10.93 -0.58
N PRO A 67 -1.29 11.08 -0.43
CA PRO A 67 -1.98 12.21 -1.02
C PRO A 67 -1.40 13.53 -0.52
N ALA A 68 -1.20 14.48 -1.41
CA ALA A 68 -0.71 15.81 -1.02
C ALA A 68 -1.73 16.57 -0.16
N ASP A 69 -3.02 16.34 -0.41
CA ASP A 69 -4.13 16.94 0.35
C ASP A 69 -5.18 15.87 0.68
N PRO A 70 -4.94 15.06 1.71
CA PRO A 70 -5.88 14.00 2.09
C PRO A 70 -7.21 14.56 2.64
N VAL A 71 -7.18 15.67 3.32
CA VAL A 71 -8.40 16.31 3.87
C VAL A 71 -9.39 16.66 2.76
N ARG A 72 -8.90 17.19 1.66
CA ARG A 72 -9.74 17.50 0.50
C ARG A 72 -10.39 16.27 -0.09
N LEU A 73 -9.63 15.19 -0.26
CA LEU A 73 -10.16 13.92 -0.80
C LEU A 73 -11.28 13.35 0.07
N PHE A 74 -11.10 13.36 1.38
CA PHE A 74 -12.12 12.89 2.32
C PHE A 74 -13.36 13.81 2.34
N SER A 75 -13.17 15.12 2.38
CA SER A 75 -14.27 16.07 2.46
C SER A 75 -15.12 16.10 1.18
N LEU A 76 -14.53 15.81 0.01
CA LEU A 76 -15.24 15.74 -1.25
C LEU A 76 -15.83 14.34 -1.55
N GLY A 77 -15.64 13.37 -0.66
CA GLY A 77 -16.21 12.03 -0.82
C GLY A 77 -15.50 11.16 -1.87
N PHE A 78 -14.25 11.45 -2.20
CA PHE A 78 -13.48 10.71 -3.21
C PHE A 78 -12.73 9.51 -2.64
N VAL A 79 -12.90 9.21 -1.36
CA VAL A 79 -12.27 8.07 -0.69
C VAL A 79 -13.33 7.03 -0.37
N SER A 80 -13.14 5.81 -0.83
CA SER A 80 -14.05 4.71 -0.54
C SER A 80 -13.31 3.44 -0.12
N ARG A 81 -13.99 2.62 0.70
CA ARG A 81 -13.50 1.32 1.12
C ARG A 81 -14.21 0.24 0.31
N PRO A 82 -13.50 -0.53 -0.52
CA PRO A 82 -14.13 -1.67 -1.18
C PRO A 82 -14.54 -2.72 -0.15
N ASN A 83 -15.64 -3.41 -0.43
CA ASN A 83 -16.09 -4.56 0.37
C ASN A 83 -15.54 -5.87 -0.20
N ARG A 84 -15.81 -6.99 0.47
CA ARG A 84 -15.34 -8.31 0.05
C ARG A 84 -15.90 -8.79 -1.30
N LEU A 85 -17.01 -8.25 -1.73
CA LEU A 85 -17.59 -8.57 -3.05
C LEU A 85 -16.86 -7.82 -4.18
N GLU A 86 -16.31 -6.65 -3.87
CA GLU A 86 -15.54 -5.83 -4.79
C GLU A 86 -14.07 -6.24 -4.85
N VAL A 87 -13.46 -6.46 -3.68
CA VAL A 87 -12.07 -6.91 -3.53
C VAL A 87 -12.01 -7.97 -2.44
N PRO A 88 -11.77 -9.26 -2.78
CA PRO A 88 -11.87 -10.36 -1.83
C PRO A 88 -10.93 -10.26 -0.61
N ASP A 89 -9.76 -9.66 -0.77
CA ASP A 89 -8.76 -9.50 0.29
C ASP A 89 -8.68 -8.08 0.87
N ALA A 90 -9.66 -7.23 0.60
CA ALA A 90 -9.64 -5.84 1.05
C ALA A 90 -9.45 -5.67 2.58
N SER A 91 -10.02 -6.59 3.37
CA SER A 91 -9.86 -6.56 4.83
C SER A 91 -8.44 -6.90 5.29
N VAL A 92 -7.68 -7.64 4.49
CA VAL A 92 -6.30 -8.03 4.79
C VAL A 92 -5.31 -6.95 4.36
N THR A 93 -5.55 -6.35 3.22
CA THR A 93 -4.66 -5.33 2.65
C THR A 93 -4.95 -3.93 3.17
N GLY A 94 -6.16 -3.69 3.68
CA GLY A 94 -6.63 -2.33 4.02
C GLY A 94 -6.78 -1.44 2.78
N GLU A 95 -7.16 -2.03 1.66
CA GLU A 95 -7.29 -1.33 0.38
C GLU A 95 -8.30 -0.20 0.45
N ILE A 96 -7.92 0.93 -0.10
CA ILE A 96 -8.73 2.15 -0.22
C ILE A 96 -8.71 2.60 -1.66
N TRP A 97 -9.86 3.02 -2.16
CA TRP A 97 -10.01 3.56 -3.51
C TRP A 97 -10.11 5.07 -3.50
N ILE A 98 -9.32 5.72 -4.32
CA ILE A 98 -9.46 7.14 -4.64
C ILE A 98 -10.10 7.22 -6.02
N THR A 99 -11.24 7.90 -6.10
CA THR A 99 -12.09 7.89 -7.29
C THR A 99 -12.06 9.17 -8.11
N ALA A 100 -11.17 10.08 -7.79
CA ALA A 100 -10.93 11.32 -8.54
C ALA A 100 -9.45 11.55 -8.77
N PRO A 101 -9.05 12.33 -9.80
CA PRO A 101 -7.66 12.74 -9.98
C PRO A 101 -7.15 13.54 -8.78
N PHE A 102 -5.88 13.30 -8.39
CA PHE A 102 -5.30 13.97 -7.24
C PHE A 102 -3.77 13.98 -7.32
N TRP A 103 -3.16 14.83 -6.49
CA TRP A 103 -1.71 14.90 -6.37
C TRP A 103 -1.21 13.97 -5.25
N LEU A 104 -0.16 13.24 -5.56
CA LEU A 104 0.66 12.53 -4.59
C LEU A 104 1.86 13.38 -4.19
N ARG A 105 2.43 13.06 -3.04
CA ARG A 105 3.77 13.49 -2.63
C ARG A 105 4.57 12.28 -2.17
N GLU A 106 5.86 12.27 -2.44
CA GLU A 106 6.77 11.26 -1.91
C GLU A 106 7.09 11.60 -0.45
N THR A 107 6.86 10.65 0.46
CA THR A 107 6.99 10.90 1.90
C THR A 107 8.03 10.04 2.57
N GLY A 108 8.58 9.05 1.90
CA GLY A 108 9.60 8.21 2.49
C GLY A 108 10.06 7.06 1.60
N LEU A 109 10.91 6.25 2.18
CA LEU A 109 11.42 5.01 1.61
C LEU A 109 11.13 3.87 2.58
N ALA A 110 10.74 2.72 2.05
CA ALA A 110 10.55 1.49 2.81
C ALA A 110 11.46 0.40 2.26
N GLU A 111 11.90 -0.48 3.14
CA GLU A 111 12.67 -1.67 2.78
C GLU A 111 12.08 -2.88 3.49
N ILE A 112 11.91 -3.98 2.77
CA ILE A 112 11.60 -5.26 3.38
C ILE A 112 12.88 -5.82 3.96
N THR A 113 12.98 -5.85 5.29
CA THR A 113 14.19 -6.29 6.00
C THR A 113 14.10 -7.73 6.50
N GLY A 114 12.89 -8.27 6.56
CA GLY A 114 12.64 -9.63 7.01
C GLY A 114 11.16 -9.88 7.19
N TYR A 115 10.80 -11.08 7.56
CA TYR A 115 9.44 -11.42 7.93
C TYR A 115 9.41 -12.56 8.95
N SER A 116 8.39 -12.59 9.78
CA SER A 116 8.23 -13.60 10.82
C SER A 116 6.75 -13.74 11.18
N ASP A 117 6.36 -14.93 11.58
CA ASP A 117 5.01 -15.18 12.10
C ASP A 117 4.90 -15.08 13.64
N GLY A 118 5.99 -14.68 14.29
CA GLY A 118 6.06 -14.63 15.75
C GLY A 118 6.22 -15.99 16.43
N THR A 119 6.14 -17.10 15.69
CA THR A 119 6.36 -18.47 16.19
C THR A 119 7.63 -19.12 15.65
N GLY A 120 8.42 -18.37 14.88
CA GLY A 120 9.58 -18.87 14.14
C GLY A 120 9.21 -19.50 12.80
N ARG A 121 7.93 -19.56 12.44
CA ARG A 121 7.47 -19.94 11.10
C ARG A 121 7.42 -18.71 10.21
N LEU A 122 7.66 -18.92 8.94
CA LEU A 122 7.58 -17.85 7.95
C LEU A 122 6.11 -17.67 7.55
N GLU A 123 5.46 -16.65 8.09
CA GLU A 123 4.17 -16.16 7.65
C GLU A 123 4.32 -14.85 6.89
N ASN A 124 3.21 -14.38 6.31
CA ASN A 124 3.12 -13.13 5.56
C ASN A 124 3.23 -11.89 6.47
N ARG A 125 4.22 -11.83 7.32
CA ARG A 125 4.53 -10.66 8.13
C ARG A 125 5.83 -10.05 7.63
N TYR A 126 5.76 -8.78 7.33
CA TYR A 126 6.88 -8.03 6.79
C TYR A 126 7.36 -7.03 7.79
N PHE A 127 8.66 -6.93 7.89
CA PHE A 127 9.28 -5.83 8.59
C PHE A 127 9.48 -4.72 7.57
N ILE A 128 8.69 -3.68 7.68
CA ILE A 128 8.81 -2.54 6.81
C ILE A 128 9.23 -1.36 7.64
N LYS A 129 10.33 -0.81 7.24
CA LYS A 129 10.82 0.41 7.78
C LYS A 129 9.80 1.52 7.62
N ASN A 130 9.60 2.33 8.64
CA ASN A 130 8.65 3.44 8.69
C ASN A 130 7.16 3.06 8.74
N ASP A 131 6.81 1.79 8.95
CA ASP A 131 5.44 1.44 9.27
C ASP A 131 5.29 1.39 10.81
N PRO A 132 4.57 2.35 11.42
CA PRO A 132 4.40 2.40 12.87
C PRO A 132 3.68 1.19 13.46
N MET A 133 3.02 0.37 12.64
CA MET A 133 2.33 -0.85 13.10
C MET A 133 3.28 -1.96 13.56
N PHE A 134 4.57 -1.87 13.25
CA PHE A 134 5.57 -2.88 13.56
C PHE A 134 6.60 -2.45 14.59
N VAL A 135 6.44 -1.26 15.16
CA VAL A 135 7.44 -0.69 16.10
C VAL A 135 7.56 -1.51 17.38
N ASP A 136 6.49 -2.20 17.80
CA ASP A 136 6.46 -2.86 19.11
C ASP A 136 6.87 -4.35 19.08
N ASP A 137 6.66 -5.06 17.97
CA ASP A 137 6.87 -6.50 17.91
C ASP A 137 8.20 -6.93 17.30
N PHE A 138 8.87 -6.05 16.58
CA PHE A 138 10.07 -6.42 15.83
C PHE A 138 11.08 -5.29 15.82
N ARG A 139 12.34 -5.60 16.09
CA ARG A 139 13.45 -4.70 15.83
C ARG A 139 13.55 -4.46 14.34
N ILE A 140 12.81 -3.49 13.87
CA ILE A 140 13.01 -2.94 12.54
C ILE A 140 14.30 -2.15 12.63
N ASP A 141 15.31 -2.59 11.91
CA ASP A 141 16.50 -1.78 11.70
C ASP A 141 16.11 -0.64 10.77
N VAL A 142 15.72 0.46 11.38
CA VAL A 142 15.13 1.59 10.70
C VAL A 142 16.20 2.38 9.98
N ARG A 143 16.48 2.05 8.76
CA ARG A 143 17.16 2.93 7.81
C ARG A 143 16.16 3.50 6.80
N GLY A 144 15.11 4.21 7.23
CA GLY A 144 14.21 4.96 6.35
C GLY A 144 14.48 6.42 6.56
N GLU A 145 14.80 7.05 5.50
CA GLU A 145 14.83 8.47 5.45
C GLU A 145 13.42 8.94 5.13
N LEU A 146 12.86 9.76 6.01
CA LEU A 146 11.69 10.55 5.68
C LEU A 146 12.17 11.66 4.76
N ILE A 147 11.51 11.79 3.68
CA ILE A 147 11.75 12.87 2.74
C ILE A 147 11.08 14.14 3.26
#